data_0cb2fc7ce13e71ffe92444981a3124d8
#
_entry.id   0cb2fc7ce13e71ffe92444981a3124d8
#
_cell.length_a   1.000
_cell.length_b   1.000
_cell.length_c   1.000
_cell.angle_alpha   90.00
_cell.angle_beta   90.00
_cell.angle_gamma   90.00
#
_symmetry.space_group_name_H-M   'P 1'
#
loop_
_entity.id
_entity.type
_entity.pdbx_description
1 polymer ?
#
loop_
_entity_poly.entity_id
_entity_poly.type
_entity_poly.pdbx_seq_one_letter_code
_entity_poly.pdbx_strand_id
1 'polypeptide(L)'
;VVETGQTPAARSIGIPLGVAQITARLERLPYSSWHVRARVIVGVATFFDAFDALAIAYVLPALIGPWHLTPQRIGLLISVGYVGQLVGAIGFGWLAERIGRLRTTVLTIATYAALSFLCALSWDYTSLFVFRTLQGLGLGGEVPVAAAYINEWAKAKGRGRFVLLYELIFPVGLVAAALLGFWIVPTFGWRYMFLIGALPAVLALVLRWLLPESPRWLAAKGRLEEADRILSQVESIVSRGGKVALPPVQAMPAVAAAEARTCWGDLFRGIYLSRTLAVWVIWFASYFTTYGMTTWLPTLYRTIFKFPLPQALKYSLLINVAGLAGTAACALLIDWTGRRTWFAMAFAGGGLSLGGLWYVGASDPRTVLLYASVSFFFISSISLAVYLYTPEIYPTRMRALGSSVASAWLRVASAIGPSVVGFTVGSYGLANVFLVFGLIALVGGVIAGLFGTETKGRVLEEVSP
;
A
#
# COMPACT_ATOMS: atom_id res chain seq x y z
N VAL A 1 34.39 13.31 63.88
CA VAL A 1 34.48 12.30 62.80
C VAL A 1 33.18 12.38 62.05
N VAL A 2 33.20 13.06 60.86
CA VAL A 2 32.04 13.21 59.95
C VAL A 2 32.23 12.20 58.85
N GLU A 3 31.39 11.16 58.80
CA GLU A 3 31.31 10.24 57.68
C GLU A 3 30.62 10.91 56.48
N THR A 4 31.37 11.09 55.46
CA THR A 4 30.85 11.52 54.13
C THR A 4 30.11 10.36 53.49
N GLY A 5 28.79 10.45 53.46
CA GLY A 5 27.90 9.53 52.74
C GLY A 5 28.12 9.60 51.24
N GLN A 6 28.78 8.60 50.70
CA GLN A 6 28.76 8.34 49.25
C GLN A 6 27.38 7.87 48.83
N THR A 7 26.71 8.64 48.00
CA THR A 7 25.49 8.23 47.31
C THR A 7 25.76 6.98 46.47
N PRO A 8 25.03 5.89 46.64
CA PRO A 8 25.25 4.72 45.81
C PRO A 8 24.86 5.02 44.38
N ALA A 9 25.86 4.93 43.50
CA ALA A 9 25.64 4.90 42.06
C ALA A 9 24.57 3.83 41.74
N ALA A 10 23.54 4.21 41.00
CA ALA A 10 22.47 3.32 40.63
C ALA A 10 23.07 2.11 39.89
N ARG A 11 23.13 0.98 40.60
CA ARG A 11 23.43 -0.33 40.03
C ARG A 11 22.42 -0.55 38.91
N SER A 12 22.88 -0.55 37.66
CA SER A 12 22.12 -1.06 36.53
C SER A 12 21.73 -2.50 36.87
N ILE A 13 20.45 -2.71 37.10
CA ILE A 13 19.89 -4.06 37.28
C ILE A 13 20.23 -4.79 35.99
N GLY A 14 21.20 -5.70 36.06
CA GLY A 14 21.66 -6.51 34.93
C GLY A 14 20.59 -7.53 34.55
N ILE A 15 19.56 -7.05 33.88
CA ILE A 15 18.63 -7.92 33.16
C ILE A 15 19.42 -8.46 31.97
N PRO A 16 19.57 -9.78 31.79
CA PRO A 16 20.32 -10.32 30.68
C PRO A 16 19.77 -9.80 29.34
N LEU A 17 20.68 -9.42 28.45
CA LEU A 17 20.33 -8.89 27.12
C LEU A 17 19.44 -9.92 26.40
N GLY A 18 18.18 -9.58 26.18
CA GLY A 18 17.21 -10.47 25.59
C GLY A 18 16.22 -9.73 24.69
N VAL A 19 15.49 -10.46 23.89
CA VAL A 19 14.46 -9.91 22.97
C VAL A 19 13.46 -9.03 23.72
N ALA A 20 13.04 -9.45 24.93
CA ALA A 20 12.11 -8.70 25.77
C ALA A 20 12.67 -7.33 26.20
N GLN A 21 13.97 -7.26 26.51
CA GLN A 21 14.62 -6.01 26.89
C GLN A 21 14.72 -5.03 25.71
N ILE A 22 15.10 -5.51 24.52
CA ILE A 22 15.14 -4.67 23.31
C ILE A 22 13.74 -4.13 23.00
N THR A 23 12.71 -4.99 23.09
CA THR A 23 11.33 -4.58 22.88
C THR A 23 10.86 -3.56 23.91
N ALA A 24 11.13 -3.76 25.20
CA ALA A 24 10.76 -2.84 26.27
C ALA A 24 11.42 -1.46 26.09
N ARG A 25 12.68 -1.42 25.67
CA ARG A 25 13.39 -0.17 25.35
C ARG A 25 12.81 0.55 24.13
N LEU A 26 12.41 -0.18 23.10
CA LEU A 26 11.70 0.41 21.95
C LEU A 26 10.36 1.02 22.36
N GLU A 27 9.59 0.33 23.20
CA GLU A 27 8.27 0.80 23.64
C GLU A 27 8.35 2.06 24.52
N ARG A 28 9.46 2.29 25.26
CA ARG A 28 9.65 3.51 26.05
C ARG A 28 9.99 4.75 25.24
N LEU A 29 10.46 4.59 23.96
CA LEU A 29 10.86 5.72 23.14
C LEU A 29 9.66 6.62 22.83
N PRO A 30 9.69 7.93 23.13
CA PRO A 30 8.68 8.86 22.68
C PRO A 30 8.81 9.06 21.15
N TYR A 31 7.68 9.27 20.45
CA TYR A 31 7.75 9.70 19.06
C TYR A 31 8.50 11.03 18.96
N SER A 32 9.50 11.06 18.12
CA SER A 32 10.45 12.16 17.99
C SER A 32 10.72 12.51 16.53
N SER A 33 11.50 13.55 16.29
CA SER A 33 11.96 13.93 14.94
C SER A 33 12.66 12.78 14.20
N TRP A 34 13.35 11.90 14.92
CA TRP A 34 13.97 10.70 14.35
C TRP A 34 12.92 9.78 13.70
N HIS A 35 11.83 9.49 14.41
CA HIS A 35 10.74 8.66 13.89
C HIS A 35 10.05 9.29 12.68
N VAL A 36 9.85 10.62 12.69
CA VAL A 36 9.32 11.35 11.55
C VAL A 36 10.27 11.27 10.37
N ARG A 37 11.58 11.49 10.60
CA ARG A 37 12.62 11.38 9.58
C ARG A 37 12.66 9.98 8.96
N ALA A 38 12.66 8.92 9.77
CA ALA A 38 12.65 7.54 9.30
C ALA A 38 11.41 7.26 8.43
N ARG A 39 10.23 7.70 8.88
CA ARG A 39 8.97 7.57 8.13
C ARG A 39 9.00 8.33 6.79
N VAL A 40 9.54 9.54 6.75
CA VAL A 40 9.64 10.33 5.52
C VAL A 40 10.62 9.69 4.54
N ILE A 41 11.79 9.26 5.01
CA ILE A 41 12.80 8.64 4.15
C ILE A 41 12.27 7.35 3.50
N VAL A 42 11.64 6.47 4.28
CA VAL A 42 11.02 5.24 3.75
C VAL A 42 9.80 5.60 2.88
N GLY A 43 9.04 6.61 3.30
CA GLY A 43 7.89 7.11 2.55
C GLY A 43 8.22 7.64 1.17
N VAL A 44 9.42 8.17 0.93
CA VAL A 44 9.87 8.55 -0.42
C VAL A 44 9.89 7.32 -1.34
N ALA A 45 10.33 6.16 -0.87
CA ALA A 45 10.29 4.92 -1.66
C ALA A 45 8.85 4.53 -2.02
N THR A 46 7.96 4.53 -1.03
CA THR A 46 6.53 4.22 -1.22
C THR A 46 5.80 5.23 -2.11
N PHE A 47 6.20 6.51 -2.05
CA PHE A 47 5.71 7.53 -2.98
C PHE A 47 6.03 7.17 -4.42
N PHE A 48 7.28 6.78 -4.71
CA PHE A 48 7.70 6.42 -6.06
C PHE A 48 7.16 5.05 -6.49
N ASP A 49 6.91 4.11 -5.57
CA ASP A 49 6.19 2.86 -5.88
C ASP A 49 4.78 3.17 -6.41
N ALA A 50 4.02 4.03 -5.71
CA ALA A 50 2.71 4.47 -6.16
C ALA A 50 2.77 5.23 -7.49
N PHE A 51 3.77 6.11 -7.65
CA PHE A 51 4.02 6.83 -8.90
C PHE A 51 4.21 5.87 -10.08
N ASP A 52 5.11 4.91 -9.95
CA ASP A 52 5.43 3.94 -11.01
C ASP A 52 4.25 2.99 -11.31
N ALA A 53 3.48 2.61 -10.29
CA ALA A 53 2.28 1.78 -10.46
C ALA A 53 1.27 2.45 -11.40
N LEU A 54 1.10 3.78 -11.29
CA LEU A 54 0.16 4.53 -12.11
C LEU A 54 0.78 5.12 -13.38
N ALA A 55 2.11 5.28 -13.46
CA ALA A 55 2.80 5.91 -14.60
C ALA A 55 2.43 5.29 -15.95
N ILE A 56 2.27 3.95 -16.01
CA ILE A 56 1.89 3.25 -17.23
C ILE A 56 0.55 3.73 -17.80
N ALA A 57 -0.42 4.10 -16.94
CA ALA A 57 -1.72 4.59 -17.37
C ALA A 57 -1.62 5.88 -18.19
N TYR A 58 -0.67 6.75 -17.85
CA TYR A 58 -0.43 8.02 -18.53
C TYR A 58 0.50 7.89 -19.74
N VAL A 59 1.34 6.85 -19.75
CA VAL A 59 2.24 6.54 -20.88
C VAL A 59 1.51 5.87 -22.04
N LEU A 60 0.62 4.92 -21.77
CA LEU A 60 -0.06 4.12 -22.77
C LEU A 60 -0.76 4.92 -23.87
N PRO A 61 -1.51 6.00 -23.57
CA PRO A 61 -2.19 6.79 -24.62
C PRO A 61 -1.24 7.36 -25.68
N ALA A 62 0.04 7.59 -25.31
CA ALA A 62 1.05 8.06 -26.26
C ALA A 62 1.65 6.93 -27.11
N LEU A 63 1.57 5.66 -26.65
CA LEU A 63 2.14 4.49 -27.34
C LEU A 63 1.18 3.82 -28.30
N ILE A 64 -0.14 4.06 -28.19
CA ILE A 64 -1.17 3.37 -28.97
C ILE A 64 -0.92 3.50 -30.47
N GLY A 65 -0.71 4.71 -30.98
CA GLY A 65 -0.46 4.96 -32.41
C GLY A 65 0.88 4.38 -32.87
N PRO A 66 2.01 4.80 -32.28
CA PRO A 66 3.34 4.35 -32.71
C PRO A 66 3.56 2.83 -32.66
N TRP A 67 2.94 2.14 -31.70
CA TRP A 67 3.11 0.70 -31.50
C TRP A 67 1.90 -0.14 -31.93
N HIS A 68 0.90 0.46 -32.56
CA HIS A 68 -0.33 -0.19 -33.00
C HIS A 68 -0.96 -1.10 -31.96
N LEU A 69 -1.12 -0.58 -30.74
CA LEU A 69 -1.57 -1.37 -29.59
C LEU A 69 -3.07 -1.67 -29.69
N THR A 70 -3.42 -2.94 -29.61
CA THR A 70 -4.80 -3.40 -29.45
C THR A 70 -5.24 -3.31 -27.98
N PRO A 71 -6.57 -3.23 -27.69
CA PRO A 71 -7.06 -3.22 -26.31
C PRO A 71 -6.54 -4.39 -25.47
N GLN A 72 -6.44 -5.59 -26.06
CA GLN A 72 -5.92 -6.77 -25.38
C GLN A 72 -4.43 -6.60 -25.00
N ARG A 73 -3.60 -6.09 -25.92
CA ARG A 73 -2.18 -5.81 -25.64
C ARG A 73 -2.00 -4.75 -24.56
N ILE A 74 -2.84 -3.73 -24.54
CA ILE A 74 -2.86 -2.69 -23.51
C ILE A 74 -3.18 -3.32 -22.14
N GLY A 75 -4.25 -4.13 -22.07
CA GLY A 75 -4.64 -4.81 -20.84
C GLY A 75 -3.54 -5.71 -20.31
N LEU A 76 -2.91 -6.51 -21.17
CA LEU A 76 -1.79 -7.39 -20.79
C LEU A 76 -0.58 -6.60 -20.29
N LEU A 77 -0.23 -5.49 -20.94
CA LEU A 77 0.91 -4.66 -20.57
C LEU A 77 0.73 -4.01 -19.17
N ILE A 78 -0.50 -3.64 -18.82
CA ILE A 78 -0.82 -3.15 -17.48
C ILE A 78 -0.76 -4.32 -16.49
N SER A 79 -1.42 -5.43 -16.79
CA SER A 79 -1.57 -6.58 -15.90
C SER A 79 -0.24 -7.25 -15.56
N VAL A 80 0.71 -7.32 -16.51
CA VAL A 80 1.99 -8.01 -16.29
C VAL A 80 2.84 -7.37 -15.20
N GLY A 81 2.76 -6.05 -15.04
CA GLY A 81 3.41 -5.35 -13.94
C GLY A 81 2.90 -5.84 -12.57
N TYR A 82 1.59 -6.06 -12.44
CA TYR A 82 0.98 -6.57 -11.20
C TYR A 82 1.26 -8.06 -10.98
N VAL A 83 1.40 -8.85 -12.04
CA VAL A 83 1.88 -10.23 -11.93
C VAL A 83 3.31 -10.24 -11.36
N GLY A 84 4.18 -9.37 -11.89
CA GLY A 84 5.51 -9.15 -11.32
C GLY A 84 5.46 -8.76 -9.84
N GLN A 85 4.55 -7.85 -9.46
CA GLN A 85 4.36 -7.44 -8.06
C GLN A 85 3.92 -8.59 -7.16
N LEU A 86 3.08 -9.50 -7.62
CA LEU A 86 2.66 -10.67 -6.83
C LEU A 86 3.85 -11.57 -6.51
N VAL A 87 4.66 -11.87 -7.51
CA VAL A 87 5.88 -12.69 -7.36
C VAL A 87 6.90 -11.97 -6.47
N GLY A 88 7.10 -10.68 -6.71
CA GLY A 88 8.02 -9.83 -5.94
C GLY A 88 7.66 -9.73 -4.46
N ALA A 89 6.38 -9.58 -4.13
CA ALA A 89 5.93 -9.54 -2.75
C ALA A 89 6.29 -10.81 -1.96
N ILE A 90 6.13 -11.96 -2.58
CA ILE A 90 6.48 -13.25 -1.96
C ILE A 90 8.01 -13.38 -1.84
N GLY A 91 8.74 -13.11 -2.92
CA GLY A 91 10.19 -13.26 -2.98
C GLY A 91 10.93 -12.30 -2.04
N PHE A 92 10.63 -11.02 -2.11
CA PHE A 92 11.27 -10.02 -1.25
C PHE A 92 10.76 -10.07 0.19
N GLY A 93 9.49 -10.47 0.44
CA GLY A 93 9.00 -10.74 1.78
C GLY A 93 9.82 -11.84 2.47
N TRP A 94 10.05 -12.96 1.77
CA TRP A 94 10.91 -14.04 2.26
C TRP A 94 12.37 -13.58 2.44
N LEU A 95 12.90 -12.77 1.52
CA LEU A 95 14.24 -12.24 1.61
C LEU A 95 14.40 -11.30 2.82
N ALA A 96 13.40 -10.47 3.10
CA ALA A 96 13.39 -9.56 4.25
C ALA A 96 13.48 -10.28 5.60
N GLU A 97 12.91 -11.49 5.68
CA GLU A 97 13.08 -12.34 6.86
C GLU A 97 14.51 -12.88 7.00
N ARG A 98 15.24 -13.04 5.90
CA ARG A 98 16.61 -13.62 5.91
C ARG A 98 17.71 -12.59 6.10
N ILE A 99 17.67 -11.50 5.32
CA ILE A 99 18.78 -10.52 5.27
C ILE A 99 18.50 -9.21 5.99
N GLY A 100 17.25 -8.99 6.42
CA GLY A 100 16.82 -7.78 7.13
C GLY A 100 15.86 -6.91 6.33
N ARG A 101 15.16 -6.02 7.05
CA ARG A 101 14.14 -5.14 6.45
C ARG A 101 14.78 -4.07 5.59
N LEU A 102 15.77 -3.36 6.15
CA LEU A 102 16.41 -2.24 5.46
C LEU A 102 17.19 -2.69 4.22
N ARG A 103 17.95 -3.79 4.34
CA ARG A 103 18.72 -4.33 3.20
C ARG A 103 17.80 -4.75 2.07
N THR A 104 16.69 -5.38 2.39
CA THR A 104 15.71 -5.78 1.38
C THR A 104 15.02 -4.57 0.76
N THR A 105 14.68 -3.54 1.53
CA THR A 105 14.14 -2.28 1.00
C THR A 105 15.12 -1.63 0.02
N VAL A 106 16.42 -1.61 0.31
CA VAL A 106 17.44 -1.11 -0.64
C VAL A 106 17.42 -1.93 -1.94
N LEU A 107 17.35 -3.26 -1.85
CA LEU A 107 17.30 -4.12 -3.04
C LEU A 107 16.02 -3.94 -3.86
N THR A 108 14.86 -3.80 -3.21
CA THR A 108 13.59 -3.54 -3.93
C THR A 108 13.64 -2.21 -4.66
N ILE A 109 14.08 -1.14 -3.99
CA ILE A 109 14.24 0.19 -4.59
C ILE A 109 15.22 0.15 -5.77
N ALA A 110 16.39 -0.45 -5.58
CA ALA A 110 17.39 -0.58 -6.66
C ALA A 110 16.84 -1.36 -7.86
N THR A 111 16.09 -2.44 -7.61
CA THR A 111 15.49 -3.27 -8.66
C THR A 111 14.46 -2.49 -9.45
N TYR A 112 13.45 -1.89 -8.80
CA TYR A 112 12.41 -1.20 -9.55
C TYR A 112 12.93 0.09 -10.22
N ALA A 113 13.85 0.82 -9.59
CA ALA A 113 14.42 2.04 -10.17
C ALA A 113 15.29 1.74 -11.41
N ALA A 114 16.13 0.71 -11.36
CA ALA A 114 16.92 0.27 -12.51
C ALA A 114 16.01 -0.19 -13.65
N LEU A 115 14.95 -0.92 -13.35
CA LEU A 115 14.00 -1.40 -14.35
C LEU A 115 13.07 -0.31 -14.85
N SER A 116 12.76 0.72 -14.04
CA SER A 116 12.09 1.93 -14.52
C SER A 116 12.97 2.65 -15.56
N PHE A 117 14.26 2.77 -15.30
CA PHE A 117 15.20 3.31 -16.29
C PHE A 117 15.21 2.49 -17.59
N LEU A 118 15.23 1.15 -17.51
CA LEU A 118 15.12 0.28 -18.69
C LEU A 118 13.77 0.42 -19.41
N CYS A 119 12.66 0.62 -18.68
CA CYS A 119 11.37 0.95 -19.28
C CYS A 119 11.44 2.23 -20.12
N ALA A 120 12.16 3.26 -19.65
CA ALA A 120 12.36 4.50 -20.42
C ALA A 120 13.13 4.27 -21.73
N LEU A 121 14.00 3.27 -21.78
CA LEU A 121 14.79 2.90 -22.94
C LEU A 121 14.06 1.92 -23.89
N SER A 122 12.85 1.49 -23.58
CA SER A 122 12.10 0.54 -24.40
C SER A 122 11.89 1.06 -25.83
N TRP A 123 12.06 0.17 -26.80
CA TRP A 123 11.96 0.48 -28.23
C TRP A 123 10.71 -0.11 -28.89
N ASP A 124 10.10 -1.16 -28.27
CA ASP A 124 8.89 -1.81 -28.75
C ASP A 124 8.01 -2.31 -27.58
N TYR A 125 6.86 -2.90 -27.94
CA TYR A 125 5.93 -3.51 -26.98
C TYR A 125 6.59 -4.62 -26.14
N THR A 126 7.38 -5.48 -26.77
CA THR A 126 7.97 -6.65 -26.09
C THR A 126 9.00 -6.24 -25.07
N SER A 127 9.88 -5.29 -25.40
CA SER A 127 10.88 -4.77 -24.47
C SER A 127 10.21 -4.12 -23.26
N LEU A 128 9.19 -3.29 -23.47
CA LEU A 128 8.45 -2.68 -22.36
C LEU A 128 7.70 -3.72 -21.53
N PHE A 129 7.11 -4.73 -22.15
CA PHE A 129 6.41 -5.83 -21.47
C PHE A 129 7.34 -6.58 -20.53
N VAL A 130 8.54 -6.97 -21.00
CA VAL A 130 9.55 -7.67 -20.20
C VAL A 130 10.05 -6.77 -19.07
N PHE A 131 10.42 -5.53 -19.36
CA PHE A 131 10.94 -4.62 -18.34
C PHE A 131 9.88 -4.27 -17.29
N ARG A 132 8.61 -4.09 -17.66
CA ARG A 132 7.49 -3.91 -16.74
C ARG A 132 7.24 -5.11 -15.85
N THR A 133 7.36 -6.34 -16.39
CA THR A 133 7.25 -7.57 -15.59
C THR A 133 8.32 -7.61 -14.50
N LEU A 134 9.56 -7.36 -14.89
CA LEU A 134 10.69 -7.37 -13.97
C LEU A 134 10.63 -6.20 -12.97
N GLN A 135 10.23 -5.00 -13.41
CA GLN A 135 10.02 -3.84 -12.55
C GLN A 135 8.99 -4.15 -11.45
N GLY A 136 7.91 -4.86 -11.85
CA GLY A 136 6.91 -5.34 -10.91
C GLY A 136 7.50 -6.14 -9.74
N LEU A 137 8.55 -6.94 -9.96
CA LEU A 137 9.21 -7.68 -8.86
C LEU A 137 9.69 -6.72 -7.75
N GLY A 138 10.37 -5.64 -8.12
CA GLY A 138 10.84 -4.64 -7.16
C GLY A 138 9.69 -3.91 -6.45
N LEU A 139 8.72 -3.40 -7.23
CA LEU A 139 7.54 -2.70 -6.70
C LEU A 139 6.73 -3.58 -5.75
N GLY A 140 6.54 -4.87 -6.08
CA GLY A 140 5.77 -5.80 -5.25
C GLY A 140 6.37 -6.06 -3.88
N GLY A 141 7.70 -6.02 -3.77
CA GLY A 141 8.42 -6.23 -2.51
C GLY A 141 8.53 -4.98 -1.65
N GLU A 142 8.46 -3.78 -2.24
CA GLU A 142 8.72 -2.53 -1.53
C GLU A 142 7.73 -2.29 -0.41
N VAL A 143 6.43 -2.17 -0.71
CA VAL A 143 5.38 -1.81 0.26
C VAL A 143 5.33 -2.74 1.48
N PRO A 144 5.29 -4.09 1.35
CA PRO A 144 5.21 -4.93 2.53
C PRO A 144 6.47 -4.90 3.39
N VAL A 145 7.66 -4.76 2.80
CA VAL A 145 8.93 -4.71 3.54
C VAL A 145 9.08 -3.35 4.24
N ALA A 146 8.76 -2.26 3.57
CA ALA A 146 8.77 -0.92 4.14
C ALA A 146 7.74 -0.77 5.28
N ALA A 147 6.52 -1.27 5.09
CA ALA A 147 5.50 -1.29 6.12
C ALA A 147 5.94 -2.10 7.34
N ALA A 148 6.57 -3.27 7.14
CA ALA A 148 7.14 -4.06 8.24
C ALA A 148 8.21 -3.27 9.00
N TYR A 149 9.14 -2.62 8.30
CA TYR A 149 10.17 -1.77 8.90
C TYR A 149 9.56 -0.65 9.75
N ILE A 150 8.59 0.09 9.21
CA ILE A 150 7.91 1.19 9.93
C ILE A 150 7.15 0.66 11.16
N ASN A 151 6.47 -0.49 11.05
CA ASN A 151 5.77 -1.12 12.16
C ASN A 151 6.72 -1.58 13.28
N GLU A 152 7.90 -2.08 12.94
CA GLU A 152 8.89 -2.55 13.92
C GLU A 152 9.51 -1.41 14.73
N TRP A 153 9.52 -0.17 14.20
CA TRP A 153 9.92 1.03 14.94
C TRP A 153 8.76 1.71 15.69
N ALA A 154 7.52 1.35 15.37
CA ALA A 154 6.35 1.93 16.02
C ALA A 154 6.11 1.29 17.39
N LYS A 155 5.89 2.13 18.43
CA LYS A 155 5.44 1.66 19.75
C LYS A 155 3.96 1.30 19.71
N ALA A 156 3.52 0.42 20.62
CA ALA A 156 2.13 -0.05 20.69
C ALA A 156 1.12 1.10 20.80
N LYS A 157 1.39 2.05 21.73
CA LYS A 157 0.54 3.24 21.90
C LYS A 157 0.75 4.24 20.73
N GLY A 158 -0.26 4.40 19.88
CA GLY A 158 -0.23 5.30 18.73
C GLY A 158 0.35 4.70 17.45
N ARG A 159 0.58 3.37 17.40
CA ARG A 159 1.05 2.65 16.20
C ARG A 159 0.13 2.89 15.01
N GLY A 160 -1.18 2.78 15.20
CA GLY A 160 -2.15 2.97 14.12
C GLY A 160 -1.99 4.33 13.45
N ARG A 161 -2.00 5.43 14.22
CA ARG A 161 -1.80 6.77 13.67
C ARG A 161 -0.44 6.94 12.98
N PHE A 162 0.62 6.35 13.54
CA PHE A 162 1.96 6.46 12.98
C PHE A 162 2.06 5.76 11.62
N VAL A 163 1.47 4.56 11.50
CA VAL A 163 1.44 3.76 10.26
C VAL A 163 0.48 4.36 9.24
N LEU A 164 -0.73 4.79 9.64
CA LEU A 164 -1.67 5.43 8.71
C LEU A 164 -1.11 6.71 8.09
N LEU A 165 -0.36 7.52 8.85
CA LEU A 165 0.32 8.69 8.30
C LEU A 165 1.43 8.32 7.30
N TYR A 166 2.00 7.13 7.41
CA TYR A 166 2.92 6.60 6.40
C TYR A 166 2.14 6.15 5.15
N GLU A 167 1.07 5.41 5.32
CA GLU A 167 0.24 4.90 4.21
C GLU A 167 -0.37 6.02 3.35
N LEU A 168 -0.63 7.21 3.92
CA LEU A 168 -1.12 8.37 3.16
C LEU A 168 -0.15 8.85 2.06
N ILE A 169 1.11 8.45 2.11
CA ILE A 169 2.11 8.79 1.10
C ILE A 169 1.77 8.10 -0.24
N PHE A 170 1.19 6.92 -0.20
CA PHE A 170 0.82 6.16 -1.41
C PHE A 170 -0.22 6.91 -2.28
N PRO A 171 -1.40 7.34 -1.78
CA PRO A 171 -2.33 8.17 -2.56
C PRO A 171 -1.72 9.48 -3.10
N VAL A 172 -0.82 10.11 -2.34
CA VAL A 172 -0.10 11.30 -2.81
C VAL A 172 0.76 10.96 -4.02
N GLY A 173 1.45 9.82 -4.02
CA GLY A 173 2.23 9.33 -5.16
C GLY A 173 1.36 9.08 -6.40
N LEU A 174 0.16 8.52 -6.24
CA LEU A 174 -0.79 8.34 -7.35
C LEU A 174 -1.22 9.67 -7.98
N VAL A 175 -1.56 10.67 -7.15
CA VAL A 175 -1.93 12.00 -7.64
C VAL A 175 -0.74 12.70 -8.30
N ALA A 176 0.45 12.56 -7.75
CA ALA A 176 1.67 13.10 -8.36
C ALA A 176 1.94 12.47 -9.74
N ALA A 177 1.74 11.15 -9.90
CA ALA A 177 1.84 10.48 -11.19
C ALA A 177 0.82 11.03 -12.20
N ALA A 178 -0.41 11.30 -11.74
CA ALA A 178 -1.45 11.89 -12.56
C ALA A 178 -1.10 13.32 -13.01
N LEU A 179 -0.66 14.17 -12.08
CA LEU A 179 -0.26 15.56 -12.36
C LEU A 179 0.95 15.63 -13.30
N LEU A 180 2.01 14.88 -12.97
CA LEU A 180 3.22 14.84 -13.78
C LEU A 180 2.95 14.19 -15.14
N GLY A 181 2.16 13.14 -15.20
CA GLY A 181 1.76 12.51 -16.46
C GLY A 181 0.99 13.46 -17.36
N PHE A 182 0.05 14.22 -16.82
CA PHE A 182 -0.70 15.24 -17.55
C PHE A 182 0.21 16.32 -18.17
N TRP A 183 1.24 16.72 -17.46
CA TRP A 183 2.15 17.77 -17.90
C TRP A 183 3.31 17.22 -18.75
N ILE A 184 4.00 16.18 -18.29
CA ILE A 184 5.26 15.70 -18.86
C ILE A 184 5.04 14.93 -20.15
N VAL A 185 4.04 14.05 -20.19
CA VAL A 185 3.88 13.17 -21.37
C VAL A 185 3.58 13.94 -22.65
N PRO A 186 2.72 14.99 -22.66
CA PRO A 186 2.51 15.79 -23.87
C PRO A 186 3.68 16.72 -24.24
N THR A 187 4.50 17.16 -23.27
CA THR A 187 5.54 18.19 -23.47
C THR A 187 6.91 17.58 -23.75
N PHE A 188 7.30 16.58 -22.96
CA PHE A 188 8.66 15.99 -23.02
C PHE A 188 8.64 14.55 -23.55
N GLY A 189 7.46 13.92 -23.58
CA GLY A 189 7.29 12.54 -24.02
C GLY A 189 7.19 11.53 -22.87
N TRP A 190 6.69 10.35 -23.20
CA TRP A 190 6.33 9.30 -22.25
C TRP A 190 7.53 8.71 -21.48
N ARG A 191 8.73 8.71 -22.09
CA ARG A 191 9.96 8.16 -21.48
C ARG A 191 10.33 8.84 -20.18
N TYR A 192 10.06 10.13 -20.06
CA TYR A 192 10.37 10.92 -18.87
C TYR A 192 9.57 10.47 -17.63
N MET A 193 8.39 9.87 -17.81
CA MET A 193 7.65 9.28 -16.68
C MET A 193 8.45 8.16 -16.01
N PHE A 194 9.04 7.28 -16.80
CA PHE A 194 9.89 6.21 -16.26
C PHE A 194 11.25 6.70 -15.77
N LEU A 195 11.82 7.75 -16.37
CA LEU A 195 13.04 8.38 -15.86
C LEU A 195 12.82 8.99 -14.48
N ILE A 196 11.66 9.61 -14.23
CA ILE A 196 11.27 10.09 -12.91
C ILE A 196 11.11 8.91 -11.94
N GLY A 197 10.47 7.83 -12.37
CA GLY A 197 10.36 6.58 -11.60
C GLY A 197 11.71 5.94 -11.26
N ALA A 198 12.77 6.27 -12.01
CA ALA A 198 14.14 5.82 -11.71
C ALA A 198 14.88 6.65 -10.64
N LEU A 199 14.39 7.86 -10.29
CA LEU A 199 15.04 8.73 -9.29
C LEU A 199 15.30 8.07 -7.93
N PRO A 200 14.46 7.15 -7.43
CA PRO A 200 14.74 6.44 -6.18
C PRO A 200 16.02 5.60 -6.17
N ALA A 201 16.66 5.37 -7.32
CA ALA A 201 18.00 4.79 -7.33
C ALA A 201 18.98 5.55 -6.43
N VAL A 202 18.89 6.89 -6.40
CA VAL A 202 19.70 7.72 -5.51
C VAL A 202 19.38 7.43 -4.04
N LEU A 203 18.10 7.24 -3.70
CA LEU A 203 17.69 6.86 -2.35
C LEU A 203 18.24 5.49 -1.97
N ALA A 204 18.21 4.51 -2.89
CA ALA A 204 18.77 3.17 -2.64
C ALA A 204 20.26 3.23 -2.28
N LEU A 205 21.03 4.12 -2.93
CA LEU A 205 22.46 4.30 -2.66
C LEU A 205 22.73 4.84 -1.25
N VAL A 206 21.89 5.75 -0.76
CA VAL A 206 22.13 6.44 0.52
C VAL A 206 21.32 5.90 1.69
N LEU A 207 20.30 5.08 1.45
CA LEU A 207 19.32 4.64 2.47
C LEU A 207 20.00 3.96 3.67
N ARG A 208 21.01 3.10 3.40
CA ARG A 208 21.71 2.38 4.49
C ARG A 208 22.57 3.28 5.39
N TRP A 209 22.90 4.50 4.96
CA TRP A 209 23.58 5.50 5.80
C TRP A 209 22.58 6.40 6.54
N LEU A 210 21.37 6.52 6.03
CA LEU A 210 20.33 7.37 6.60
C LEU A 210 19.56 6.68 7.72
N LEU A 211 19.38 5.36 7.62
CA LEU A 211 18.57 4.57 8.55
C LEU A 211 19.31 3.29 8.99
N PRO A 212 19.16 2.87 10.26
CA PRO A 212 19.68 1.61 10.75
C PRO A 212 18.71 0.45 10.46
N GLU A 213 19.21 -0.79 10.57
CA GLU A 213 18.35 -1.99 10.52
C GLU A 213 17.41 -2.06 11.72
N SER A 214 16.32 -2.82 11.61
CA SER A 214 15.34 -2.98 12.67
C SER A 214 15.92 -3.71 13.90
N PRO A 215 15.90 -3.09 15.10
CA PRO A 215 16.33 -3.76 16.32
C PRO A 215 15.46 -4.96 16.69
N ARG A 216 14.14 -4.92 16.37
CA ARG A 216 13.24 -6.05 16.61
C ARG A 216 13.63 -7.26 15.75
N TRP A 217 13.93 -7.04 14.47
CA TRP A 217 14.38 -8.09 13.57
C TRP A 217 15.75 -8.66 14.01
N LEU A 218 16.70 -7.80 14.35
CA LEU A 218 18.02 -8.22 14.82
C LEU A 218 17.91 -9.07 16.08
N ALA A 219 17.09 -8.64 17.04
CA ALA A 219 16.86 -9.39 18.28
C ALA A 219 16.20 -10.75 18.00
N ALA A 220 15.22 -10.80 17.10
CA ALA A 220 14.58 -12.06 16.68
C ALA A 220 15.55 -13.03 15.98
N LYS A 221 16.64 -12.51 15.37
CA LYS A 221 17.73 -13.31 14.76
C LYS A 221 18.87 -13.63 15.73
N GLY A 222 18.74 -13.30 17.01
CA GLY A 222 19.78 -13.53 18.02
C GLY A 222 20.96 -12.55 17.97
N ARG A 223 20.92 -11.50 17.11
CA ARG A 223 21.95 -10.46 16.98
C ARG A 223 21.74 -9.34 18.01
N LEU A 224 21.73 -9.73 19.30
CA LEU A 224 21.33 -8.86 20.41
C LEU A 224 22.27 -7.67 20.62
N GLU A 225 23.58 -7.87 20.49
CA GLU A 225 24.57 -6.80 20.65
C GLU A 225 24.41 -5.70 19.58
N GLU A 226 24.11 -6.09 18.36
CA GLU A 226 23.89 -5.14 17.26
C GLU A 226 22.57 -4.40 17.45
N ALA A 227 21.51 -5.11 17.87
CA ALA A 227 20.23 -4.50 18.23
C ALA A 227 20.38 -3.48 19.35
N ASP A 228 21.17 -3.82 20.40
CA ASP A 228 21.46 -2.95 21.52
C ASP A 228 22.24 -1.69 21.09
N ARG A 229 23.28 -1.86 20.25
CA ARG A 229 24.07 -0.74 19.73
C ARG A 229 23.20 0.25 18.95
N ILE A 230 22.39 -0.26 18.02
CA ILE A 230 21.49 0.57 17.20
C ILE A 230 20.48 1.29 18.09
N LEU A 231 19.87 0.55 19.02
CA LEU A 231 18.87 1.13 19.91
C LEU A 231 19.47 2.20 20.83
N SER A 232 20.66 1.99 21.33
CA SER A 232 21.39 2.98 22.16
C SER A 232 21.73 4.24 21.36
N GLN A 233 22.09 4.12 20.09
CA GLN A 233 22.29 5.27 19.20
C GLN A 233 20.98 6.06 19.03
N VAL A 234 19.87 5.38 18.78
CA VAL A 234 18.55 6.05 18.61
C VAL A 234 18.09 6.67 19.93
N GLU A 235 18.27 6.01 21.06
CA GLU A 235 17.99 6.57 22.39
C GLU A 235 18.79 7.85 22.65
N SER A 236 20.07 7.88 22.29
CA SER A 236 20.91 9.08 22.39
C SER A 236 20.38 10.23 21.53
N ILE A 237 19.95 9.95 20.29
CA ILE A 237 19.36 10.96 19.41
C ILE A 237 18.04 11.48 20.00
N VAL A 238 17.17 10.60 20.47
CA VAL A 238 15.85 10.94 21.02
C VAL A 238 15.98 11.71 22.34
N SER A 239 16.93 11.33 23.19
CA SER A 239 17.25 12.05 24.44
C SER A 239 18.05 13.32 24.23
N ARG A 240 18.40 13.66 22.98
CA ARG A 240 19.27 14.80 22.64
C ARG A 240 20.60 14.77 23.43
N GLY A 241 21.24 13.60 23.47
CA GLY A 241 22.47 13.39 24.21
C GLY A 241 22.30 13.43 25.73
N GLY A 242 21.14 12.98 26.23
CA GLY A 242 20.83 12.93 27.67
C GLY A 242 20.14 14.18 28.22
N LYS A 243 19.89 15.22 27.40
CA LYS A 243 19.19 16.45 27.82
C LYS A 243 17.70 16.25 28.12
N VAL A 244 17.10 15.21 27.53
CA VAL A 244 15.70 14.82 27.76
C VAL A 244 15.68 13.44 28.40
N ALA A 245 15.12 13.34 29.59
CA ALA A 245 14.98 12.05 30.29
C ALA A 245 14.04 11.13 29.51
N LEU A 246 14.49 9.90 29.22
CA LEU A 246 13.64 8.87 28.66
C LEU A 246 12.80 8.24 29.79
N PRO A 247 11.54 7.83 29.52
CA PRO A 247 10.74 7.09 30.47
C PRO A 247 11.48 5.82 30.96
N PRO A 248 11.22 5.35 32.18
CA PRO A 248 11.81 4.12 32.67
C PRO A 248 11.42 2.93 31.78
N VAL A 249 12.33 1.95 31.69
CA VAL A 249 12.03 0.70 30.99
C VAL A 249 11.01 -0.06 31.81
N GLN A 250 9.81 -0.24 31.33
CA GLN A 250 8.82 -1.11 31.95
C GLN A 250 9.16 -2.56 31.61
N ALA A 251 9.24 -3.40 32.64
CA ALA A 251 9.40 -4.84 32.38
C ALA A 251 8.18 -5.34 31.62
N MET A 252 8.40 -5.73 30.38
CA MET A 252 7.35 -6.41 29.63
C MET A 252 7.30 -7.86 30.13
N PRO A 253 6.10 -8.41 30.37
CA PRO A 253 5.98 -9.83 30.59
C PRO A 253 6.74 -10.53 29.47
N ALA A 254 7.58 -11.49 29.83
CA ALA A 254 8.13 -12.37 28.79
C ALA A 254 6.92 -12.90 28.02
N VAL A 255 6.76 -12.44 26.77
CA VAL A 255 5.72 -12.98 25.91
C VAL A 255 6.00 -14.46 25.89
N ALA A 256 5.13 -15.20 26.55
CA ALA A 256 5.28 -16.63 26.66
C ALA A 256 5.48 -17.16 25.25
N ALA A 257 6.58 -17.85 25.02
CA ALA A 257 6.96 -18.43 23.73
C ALA A 257 5.98 -19.53 23.26
N ALA A 258 4.82 -19.55 23.85
CA ALA A 258 3.71 -20.50 23.66
C ALA A 258 2.44 -19.84 23.11
N GLU A 259 2.50 -18.75 22.34
CA GLU A 259 1.39 -18.50 21.44
C GLU A 259 1.41 -19.61 20.40
N ALA A 260 0.38 -20.46 20.46
CA ALA A 260 0.19 -21.57 19.53
C ALA A 260 0.43 -21.05 18.10
N ARG A 261 1.36 -21.69 17.37
CA ARG A 261 1.73 -21.29 16.01
C ARG A 261 0.45 -21.21 15.21
N THR A 262 0.13 -20.02 14.72
CA THR A 262 -1.05 -19.84 13.86
C THR A 262 -0.83 -20.59 12.56
N CYS A 263 -1.75 -21.51 12.28
CA CYS A 263 -1.76 -22.25 11.02
C CYS A 263 -2.71 -21.58 10.01
N TRP A 264 -2.44 -21.75 8.74
CA TRP A 264 -3.35 -21.32 7.66
C TRP A 264 -4.79 -21.79 7.87
N GLY A 265 -4.97 -22.99 8.40
CA GLY A 265 -6.28 -23.57 8.70
C GLY A 265 -7.10 -22.80 9.73
N ASP A 266 -6.47 -21.99 10.58
CA ASP A 266 -7.18 -21.22 11.59
C ASP A 266 -8.04 -20.10 10.97
N LEU A 267 -7.62 -19.56 9.82
CA LEU A 267 -8.40 -18.57 9.06
C LEU A 267 -9.75 -19.12 8.54
N PHE A 268 -9.87 -20.43 8.44
CA PHE A 268 -11.05 -21.11 7.89
C PHE A 268 -11.87 -21.88 8.94
N ARG A 269 -11.64 -21.61 10.23
CA ARG A 269 -12.36 -22.26 11.32
C ARG A 269 -13.38 -21.33 11.98
N GLY A 270 -14.55 -21.88 12.32
CA GLY A 270 -15.59 -21.16 13.05
C GLY A 270 -16.00 -19.84 12.38
N ILE A 271 -16.08 -18.78 13.17
CA ILE A 271 -16.49 -17.44 12.71
C ILE A 271 -15.48 -16.80 11.74
N TYR A 272 -14.21 -17.27 11.76
CA TYR A 272 -13.16 -16.67 10.91
C TYR A 272 -13.31 -17.07 9.44
N LEU A 273 -13.97 -18.18 9.10
CA LEU A 273 -14.25 -18.56 7.72
C LEU A 273 -15.04 -17.46 6.99
N SER A 274 -16.18 -17.07 7.55
CA SER A 274 -17.03 -16.04 6.92
C SER A 274 -16.34 -14.68 6.87
N ARG A 275 -15.61 -14.31 7.91
CA ARG A 275 -14.84 -13.06 7.96
C ARG A 275 -13.72 -13.01 6.92
N THR A 276 -12.98 -14.11 6.78
CA THR A 276 -11.89 -14.24 5.82
C THR A 276 -12.41 -14.15 4.39
N LEU A 277 -13.46 -14.89 4.06
CA LEU A 277 -14.05 -14.84 2.73
C LEU A 277 -14.64 -13.47 2.42
N ALA A 278 -15.36 -12.86 3.37
CA ALA A 278 -15.91 -11.52 3.18
C ALA A 278 -14.82 -10.48 2.94
N VAL A 279 -13.78 -10.49 3.74
CA VAL A 279 -12.66 -9.53 3.58
C VAL A 279 -11.92 -9.75 2.26
N TRP A 280 -11.74 -10.98 1.80
CA TRP A 280 -11.13 -11.27 0.49
C TRP A 280 -11.95 -10.69 -0.66
N VAL A 281 -13.28 -10.83 -0.62
CA VAL A 281 -14.16 -10.23 -1.62
C VAL A 281 -14.09 -8.70 -1.58
N ILE A 282 -14.07 -8.10 -0.38
CA ILE A 282 -13.95 -6.64 -0.22
C ILE A 282 -12.64 -6.13 -0.81
N TRP A 283 -11.50 -6.80 -0.52
CA TRP A 283 -10.20 -6.46 -1.12
C TRP A 283 -10.23 -6.60 -2.63
N PHE A 284 -10.69 -7.74 -3.14
CA PHE A 284 -10.75 -7.99 -4.58
C PHE A 284 -11.63 -6.97 -5.28
N ALA A 285 -12.88 -6.76 -4.83
CA ALA A 285 -13.83 -5.86 -5.48
C ALA A 285 -13.35 -4.40 -5.48
N SER A 286 -12.79 -3.94 -4.37
CA SER A 286 -12.24 -2.59 -4.26
C SER A 286 -11.10 -2.36 -5.25
N TYR A 287 -10.10 -3.24 -5.25
CA TYR A 287 -8.90 -3.04 -6.06
C TYR A 287 -9.08 -3.41 -7.53
N PHE A 288 -9.95 -4.37 -7.83
CA PHE A 288 -10.35 -4.67 -9.22
C PHE A 288 -10.95 -3.43 -9.89
N THR A 289 -11.89 -2.78 -9.22
CA THR A 289 -12.55 -1.57 -9.73
C THR A 289 -11.58 -0.39 -9.75
N THR A 290 -10.82 -0.17 -8.68
CA THR A 290 -9.87 0.94 -8.57
C THR A 290 -8.81 0.91 -9.67
N TYR A 291 -8.07 -0.19 -9.80
CA TYR A 291 -6.98 -0.26 -10.78
C TYR A 291 -7.49 -0.51 -12.20
N GLY A 292 -8.58 -1.25 -12.36
CA GLY A 292 -9.21 -1.39 -13.67
C GLY A 292 -9.64 -0.04 -14.26
N MET A 293 -10.26 0.82 -13.45
CA MET A 293 -10.67 2.15 -13.90
C MET A 293 -9.47 3.09 -14.09
N THR A 294 -8.65 3.31 -13.08
CA THR A 294 -7.61 4.34 -13.09
C THR A 294 -6.55 4.10 -14.17
N THR A 295 -6.22 2.85 -14.42
CA THR A 295 -5.20 2.53 -15.43
C THR A 295 -5.72 2.61 -16.88
N TRP A 296 -7.04 2.46 -17.08
CA TRP A 296 -7.63 2.46 -18.42
C TRP A 296 -8.25 3.79 -18.85
N LEU A 297 -8.71 4.62 -17.91
CA LEU A 297 -9.42 5.86 -18.24
C LEU A 297 -8.68 6.78 -19.23
N PRO A 298 -7.36 7.07 -19.06
CA PRO A 298 -6.64 7.90 -20.05
C PRO A 298 -6.69 7.30 -21.46
N THR A 299 -6.52 5.98 -21.55
CA THR A 299 -6.56 5.23 -22.81
C THR A 299 -7.95 5.26 -23.43
N LEU A 300 -9.01 5.07 -22.64
CA LEU A 300 -10.40 5.12 -23.11
C LEU A 300 -10.76 6.49 -23.69
N TYR A 301 -10.41 7.58 -23.00
CA TYR A 301 -10.62 8.93 -23.53
C TYR A 301 -9.87 9.18 -24.83
N ARG A 302 -8.66 8.64 -24.96
CA ARG A 302 -7.85 8.77 -26.17
C ARG A 302 -8.38 7.93 -27.33
N THR A 303 -8.78 6.68 -27.10
CA THR A 303 -9.12 5.73 -28.15
C THR A 303 -10.57 5.81 -28.59
N ILE A 304 -11.51 5.89 -27.66
CA ILE A 304 -12.94 5.85 -27.91
C ILE A 304 -13.47 7.24 -28.22
N PHE A 305 -13.17 8.22 -27.35
CA PHE A 305 -13.65 9.59 -27.54
C PHE A 305 -12.74 10.44 -28.42
N LYS A 306 -11.61 9.87 -28.93
CA LYS A 306 -10.67 10.55 -29.84
C LYS A 306 -10.12 11.88 -29.29
N PHE A 307 -10.04 12.03 -27.97
CA PHE A 307 -9.52 13.26 -27.37
C PHE A 307 -8.04 13.47 -27.71
N PRO A 308 -7.60 14.73 -27.88
CA PRO A 308 -6.17 15.06 -27.83
C PRO A 308 -5.55 14.54 -26.53
N LEU A 309 -4.27 14.13 -26.59
CA LEU A 309 -3.60 13.52 -25.45
C LEU A 309 -3.70 14.36 -24.16
N PRO A 310 -3.46 15.70 -24.17
CA PRO A 310 -3.59 16.51 -22.95
C PRO A 310 -4.99 16.47 -22.35
N GLN A 311 -6.04 16.46 -23.19
CA GLN A 311 -7.42 16.43 -22.72
C GLN A 311 -7.79 15.07 -22.09
N ALA A 312 -7.36 13.96 -22.70
CA ALA A 312 -7.56 12.61 -22.15
C ALA A 312 -6.91 12.47 -20.75
N LEU A 313 -5.68 12.97 -20.60
CA LEU A 313 -4.96 12.94 -19.34
C LEU A 313 -5.58 13.87 -18.29
N LYS A 314 -6.09 15.05 -18.69
CA LYS A 314 -6.81 15.98 -17.82
C LYS A 314 -8.07 15.35 -17.22
N TYR A 315 -8.88 14.67 -18.01
CA TYR A 315 -10.11 14.02 -17.53
C TYR A 315 -9.79 12.91 -16.52
N SER A 316 -8.74 12.13 -16.78
CA SER A 316 -8.28 11.11 -15.85
C SER A 316 -7.72 11.69 -14.55
N LEU A 317 -7.03 12.83 -14.61
CA LEU A 317 -6.57 13.55 -13.43
C LEU A 317 -7.76 13.98 -12.54
N LEU A 318 -8.83 14.53 -13.14
CA LEU A 318 -10.02 14.96 -12.39
C LEU A 318 -10.67 13.79 -11.64
N ILE A 319 -10.73 12.61 -12.25
CA ILE A 319 -11.25 11.41 -11.60
C ILE A 319 -10.35 10.99 -10.41
N ASN A 320 -9.03 11.05 -10.57
CA ASN A 320 -8.10 10.75 -9.47
C ASN A 320 -8.23 11.75 -8.31
N VAL A 321 -8.47 13.04 -8.59
CA VAL A 321 -8.75 14.05 -7.56
C VAL A 321 -10.06 13.74 -6.82
N ALA A 322 -11.09 13.30 -7.52
CA ALA A 322 -12.34 12.87 -6.88
C ALA A 322 -12.10 11.67 -5.95
N GLY A 323 -11.26 10.71 -6.36
CA GLY A 323 -10.86 9.59 -5.51
C GLY A 323 -10.12 10.01 -4.25
N LEU A 324 -9.19 10.96 -4.35
CA LEU A 324 -8.50 11.52 -3.20
C LEU A 324 -9.47 12.19 -2.23
N ALA A 325 -10.45 12.95 -2.75
CA ALA A 325 -11.50 13.57 -1.94
C ALA A 325 -12.35 12.51 -1.20
N GLY A 326 -12.68 11.39 -1.88
CA GLY A 326 -13.40 10.27 -1.27
C GLY A 326 -12.60 9.59 -0.15
N THR A 327 -11.30 9.41 -0.35
CA THR A 327 -10.39 8.87 0.66
C THR A 327 -10.29 9.78 1.88
N ALA A 328 -10.21 11.09 1.66
CA ALA A 328 -10.22 12.08 2.73
C ALA A 328 -11.55 12.09 3.50
N ALA A 329 -12.67 12.02 2.79
CA ALA A 329 -14.00 11.92 3.41
C ALA A 329 -14.13 10.65 4.27
N CYS A 330 -13.62 9.51 3.79
CA CYS A 330 -13.56 8.28 4.57
C CYS A 330 -12.76 8.46 5.87
N ALA A 331 -11.58 9.03 5.79
CA ALA A 331 -10.73 9.24 6.96
C ALA A 331 -11.40 10.11 8.04
N LEU A 332 -12.27 11.05 7.65
CA LEU A 332 -13.00 11.90 8.57
C LEU A 332 -14.27 11.26 9.13
N LEU A 333 -14.93 10.41 8.35
CA LEU A 333 -16.30 9.95 8.64
C LEU A 333 -16.39 8.50 9.10
N ILE A 334 -15.37 7.67 8.86
CA ILE A 334 -15.41 6.21 9.11
C ILE A 334 -15.63 5.87 10.59
N ASP A 335 -15.11 6.68 11.50
CA ASP A 335 -15.30 6.49 12.94
C ASP A 335 -16.72 6.86 13.39
N TRP A 336 -17.40 7.73 12.63
CA TRP A 336 -18.78 8.11 12.90
C TRP A 336 -19.78 7.16 12.25
N THR A 337 -19.55 6.72 11.02
CA THR A 337 -20.45 5.84 10.26
C THR A 337 -20.31 4.36 10.63
N GLY A 338 -19.10 3.91 10.99
CA GLY A 338 -18.74 2.51 11.16
C GLY A 338 -18.18 1.88 9.88
N ARG A 339 -17.38 0.83 10.06
CA ARG A 339 -16.65 0.21 8.94
C ARG A 339 -17.58 -0.55 7.99
N ARG A 340 -18.43 -1.39 8.53
CA ARG A 340 -19.44 -2.18 7.78
C ARG A 340 -20.34 -1.28 6.96
N THR A 341 -20.92 -0.26 7.61
CA THR A 341 -21.85 0.68 6.97
C THR A 341 -21.15 1.49 5.88
N TRP A 342 -19.92 1.98 6.16
CA TRP A 342 -19.14 2.71 5.16
C TRP A 342 -18.88 1.87 3.92
N PHE A 343 -18.38 0.63 4.06
CA PHE A 343 -18.11 -0.24 2.92
C PHE A 343 -19.37 -0.55 2.11
N ALA A 344 -20.49 -0.87 2.78
CA ALA A 344 -21.74 -1.13 2.09
C ALA A 344 -22.23 0.08 1.29
N MET A 345 -22.21 1.27 1.89
CA MET A 345 -22.62 2.52 1.22
C MET A 345 -21.67 2.89 0.08
N ALA A 346 -20.35 2.79 0.29
CA ALA A 346 -19.37 3.18 -0.69
C ALA A 346 -19.38 2.24 -1.91
N PHE A 347 -19.49 0.94 -1.70
CA PHE A 347 -19.66 0.00 -2.79
C PHE A 347 -20.98 0.18 -3.53
N ALA A 348 -22.08 0.41 -2.81
CA ALA A 348 -23.38 0.68 -3.42
C ALA A 348 -23.35 1.97 -4.24
N GLY A 349 -22.84 3.09 -3.69
CA GLY A 349 -22.71 4.37 -4.39
C GLY A 349 -21.82 4.25 -5.64
N GLY A 350 -20.67 3.61 -5.52
CA GLY A 350 -19.77 3.39 -6.64
C GLY A 350 -20.35 2.45 -7.70
N GLY A 351 -20.94 1.34 -7.27
CA GLY A 351 -21.53 0.34 -8.15
C GLY A 351 -22.77 0.85 -8.89
N LEU A 352 -23.68 1.55 -8.19
CA LEU A 352 -24.86 2.17 -8.80
C LEU A 352 -24.48 3.28 -9.78
N SER A 353 -23.44 4.07 -9.48
CA SER A 353 -22.92 5.06 -10.43
C SER A 353 -22.44 4.41 -11.73
N LEU A 354 -21.67 3.30 -11.64
CA LEU A 354 -21.21 2.57 -12.83
C LEU A 354 -22.34 1.85 -13.57
N GLY A 355 -23.31 1.31 -12.86
CA GLY A 355 -24.54 0.75 -13.44
C GLY A 355 -25.37 1.81 -14.17
N GLY A 356 -25.47 3.01 -13.61
CA GLY A 356 -26.09 4.16 -14.27
C GLY A 356 -25.36 4.57 -15.55
N LEU A 357 -24.01 4.57 -15.51
CA LEU A 357 -23.21 4.87 -16.68
C LEU A 357 -23.39 3.81 -17.81
N TRP A 358 -23.48 2.53 -17.45
CA TRP A 358 -23.84 1.47 -18.39
C TRP A 358 -25.22 1.71 -19.01
N TYR A 359 -26.23 2.03 -18.18
CA TYR A 359 -27.61 2.25 -18.65
C TYR A 359 -27.73 3.43 -19.61
N VAL A 360 -27.02 4.53 -19.38
CA VAL A 360 -26.98 5.71 -20.25
C VAL A 360 -26.14 5.46 -21.53
N GLY A 361 -25.33 4.39 -21.54
CA GLY A 361 -24.60 3.93 -22.75
C GLY A 361 -23.18 4.46 -22.90
N ALA A 362 -22.64 5.24 -21.96
CA ALA A 362 -21.25 5.74 -21.91
C ALA A 362 -20.79 6.41 -23.25
N SER A 363 -21.71 7.08 -23.98
CA SER A 363 -21.44 7.66 -25.28
C SER A 363 -20.87 9.09 -25.22
N ASP A 364 -21.17 9.83 -24.14
CA ASP A 364 -20.69 11.19 -23.93
C ASP A 364 -19.55 11.23 -22.93
N PRO A 365 -18.39 11.83 -23.26
CA PRO A 365 -17.22 11.87 -22.38
C PRO A 365 -17.44 12.66 -21.08
N ARG A 366 -18.33 13.62 -21.03
CA ARG A 366 -18.68 14.39 -19.80
C ARG A 366 -19.50 13.52 -18.85
N THR A 367 -20.43 12.75 -19.41
CA THR A 367 -21.22 11.76 -18.67
C THR A 367 -20.31 10.71 -18.05
N VAL A 368 -19.35 10.19 -18.83
CA VAL A 368 -18.32 9.25 -18.29
C VAL A 368 -17.50 9.91 -17.18
N LEU A 369 -17.05 11.16 -17.37
CA LEU A 369 -16.33 11.90 -16.33
C LEU A 369 -17.14 12.01 -15.03
N LEU A 370 -18.40 12.39 -15.10
CA LEU A 370 -19.27 12.57 -13.94
C LEU A 370 -19.45 11.26 -13.17
N TYR A 371 -19.96 10.23 -13.85
CA TYR A 371 -20.27 8.95 -13.22
C TYR A 371 -18.99 8.22 -12.74
N ALA A 372 -17.91 8.25 -13.51
CA ALA A 372 -16.63 7.70 -13.09
C ALA A 372 -16.04 8.44 -11.88
N SER A 373 -16.16 9.77 -11.81
CA SER A 373 -15.70 10.55 -10.66
C SER A 373 -16.51 10.22 -9.40
N VAL A 374 -17.84 10.12 -9.51
CA VAL A 374 -18.71 9.72 -8.39
C VAL A 374 -18.36 8.30 -7.93
N SER A 375 -18.24 7.36 -8.88
CA SER A 375 -17.85 6.00 -8.53
C SER A 375 -16.48 5.96 -7.85
N PHE A 376 -15.51 6.68 -8.40
CA PHE A 376 -14.15 6.64 -7.88
C PHE A 376 -14.01 7.34 -6.53
N PHE A 377 -14.82 8.38 -6.25
CA PHE A 377 -14.95 8.97 -4.91
C PHE A 377 -15.30 7.89 -3.88
N PHE A 378 -16.29 7.06 -4.16
CA PHE A 378 -16.72 6.02 -3.24
C PHE A 378 -15.73 4.85 -3.17
N ILE A 379 -15.33 4.28 -4.31
CA ILE A 379 -14.52 3.05 -4.34
C ILE A 379 -13.10 3.27 -3.81
N SER A 380 -12.45 4.40 -4.11
CA SER A 380 -11.11 4.68 -3.61
C SER A 380 -11.07 4.86 -2.08
N SER A 381 -12.19 5.30 -1.50
CA SER A 381 -12.33 5.42 -0.05
C SER A 381 -12.24 4.07 0.67
N ILE A 382 -12.69 2.98 0.01
CA ILE A 382 -12.61 1.62 0.54
C ILE A 382 -11.18 1.11 0.52
N SER A 383 -10.43 1.43 -0.54
CA SER A 383 -9.08 0.91 -0.76
C SER A 383 -8.10 1.20 0.39
N LEU A 384 -8.24 2.36 1.05
CA LEU A 384 -7.46 2.68 2.25
C LEU A 384 -8.08 2.06 3.52
N ALA A 385 -9.41 2.10 3.62
CA ALA A 385 -10.12 1.64 4.82
C ALA A 385 -9.97 0.13 5.08
N VAL A 386 -9.75 -0.69 4.04
CA VAL A 386 -9.54 -2.14 4.22
C VAL A 386 -8.25 -2.46 4.97
N TYR A 387 -7.20 -1.60 4.89
CA TYR A 387 -5.99 -1.76 5.70
C TYR A 387 -6.23 -1.52 7.19
N LEU A 388 -7.16 -0.63 7.53
CA LEU A 388 -7.60 -0.41 8.89
C LEU A 388 -8.48 -1.55 9.39
N TYR A 389 -9.46 -1.95 8.59
CA TYR A 389 -10.48 -2.93 8.94
C TYR A 389 -9.94 -4.35 9.11
N THR A 390 -9.06 -4.78 8.19
CA THR A 390 -8.61 -6.17 8.16
C THR A 390 -7.93 -6.62 9.46
N PRO A 391 -7.00 -5.85 10.07
CA PRO A 391 -6.43 -6.23 11.37
C PRO A 391 -7.43 -6.17 12.55
N GLU A 392 -8.55 -5.43 12.43
CA GLU A 392 -9.55 -5.32 13.50
C GLU A 392 -10.41 -6.59 13.66
N ILE A 393 -10.59 -7.38 12.60
CA ILE A 393 -11.45 -8.56 12.59
C ILE A 393 -10.74 -9.87 13.00
N TYR A 394 -9.40 -9.84 13.15
CA TYR A 394 -8.61 -11.00 13.53
C TYR A 394 -8.02 -10.85 14.92
N PRO A 395 -7.97 -11.95 15.73
CA PRO A 395 -7.28 -11.94 17.01
C PRO A 395 -5.79 -11.71 16.81
N THR A 396 -5.11 -11.22 17.85
CA THR A 396 -3.70 -10.82 17.79
C THR A 396 -2.81 -11.87 17.15
N ARG A 397 -3.01 -13.16 17.49
CA ARG A 397 -2.24 -14.28 16.94
C ARG A 397 -2.40 -14.45 15.42
N MET A 398 -3.59 -14.22 14.86
CA MET A 398 -3.91 -14.45 13.45
C MET A 398 -3.81 -13.16 12.61
N ARG A 399 -3.71 -12.00 13.24
CA ARG A 399 -3.80 -10.67 12.60
C ARG A 399 -2.81 -10.48 11.46
N ALA A 400 -1.53 -10.83 11.69
CA ALA A 400 -0.50 -10.71 10.68
C ALA A 400 -0.75 -11.61 9.48
N LEU A 401 -1.10 -12.88 9.72
CA LEU A 401 -1.40 -13.84 8.66
C LEU A 401 -2.66 -13.43 7.89
N GLY A 402 -3.76 -13.12 8.57
CA GLY A 402 -5.01 -12.71 7.96
C GLY A 402 -4.87 -11.45 7.10
N SER A 403 -4.14 -10.44 7.61
CA SER A 403 -3.87 -9.21 6.84
C SER A 403 -2.99 -9.44 5.62
N SER A 404 -1.94 -10.27 5.74
CA SER A 404 -1.06 -10.59 4.62
C SER A 404 -1.79 -11.32 3.50
N VAL A 405 -2.61 -12.32 3.86
CA VAL A 405 -3.37 -13.08 2.87
C VAL A 405 -4.45 -12.22 2.22
N ALA A 406 -5.16 -11.41 3.01
CA ALA A 406 -6.17 -10.49 2.48
C ALA A 406 -5.54 -9.47 1.50
N SER A 407 -4.39 -8.90 1.84
CA SER A 407 -3.71 -7.94 0.96
C SER A 407 -3.15 -8.57 -0.34
N ALA A 408 -2.95 -9.88 -0.40
CA ALA A 408 -2.58 -10.55 -1.64
C ALA A 408 -3.67 -10.43 -2.71
N TRP A 409 -4.95 -10.36 -2.31
CA TRP A 409 -6.09 -10.17 -3.24
C TRP A 409 -6.06 -8.84 -3.98
N LEU A 410 -5.43 -7.80 -3.40
CA LEU A 410 -5.13 -6.56 -4.12
C LEU A 410 -4.37 -6.86 -5.41
N ARG A 411 -3.28 -7.63 -5.31
CA ARG A 411 -2.40 -7.92 -6.47
C ARG A 411 -3.09 -8.80 -7.49
N VAL A 412 -3.86 -9.78 -7.04
CA VAL A 412 -4.68 -10.63 -7.91
C VAL A 412 -5.71 -9.77 -8.66
N ALA A 413 -6.45 -8.92 -7.95
CA ALA A 413 -7.44 -8.02 -8.54
C ALA A 413 -6.82 -7.03 -9.54
N SER A 414 -5.68 -6.44 -9.18
CA SER A 414 -4.95 -5.48 -10.02
C SER A 414 -4.34 -6.13 -11.28
N ALA A 415 -3.97 -7.42 -11.20
CA ALA A 415 -3.48 -8.17 -12.36
C ALA A 415 -4.63 -8.55 -13.31
N ILE A 416 -5.79 -8.94 -12.78
CA ILE A 416 -6.93 -9.40 -13.58
C ILE A 416 -7.71 -8.21 -14.17
N GLY A 417 -7.96 -7.16 -13.38
CA GLY A 417 -8.81 -6.03 -13.74
C GLY A 417 -8.50 -5.43 -15.10
N PRO A 418 -7.27 -4.95 -15.38
CA PRO A 418 -6.92 -4.34 -16.65
C PRO A 418 -7.04 -5.28 -17.86
N SER A 419 -6.75 -6.58 -17.69
CA SER A 419 -6.93 -7.56 -18.76
C SER A 419 -8.41 -7.79 -19.07
N VAL A 420 -9.28 -7.83 -18.05
CA VAL A 420 -10.73 -7.92 -18.24
C VAL A 420 -11.26 -6.70 -18.99
N VAL A 421 -10.77 -5.49 -18.65
CA VAL A 421 -11.13 -4.28 -19.41
C VAL A 421 -10.72 -4.40 -20.88
N GLY A 422 -9.47 -4.78 -21.15
CA GLY A 422 -8.97 -4.93 -22.51
C GLY A 422 -9.77 -5.93 -23.35
N PHE A 423 -10.15 -7.05 -22.75
CA PHE A 423 -11.01 -8.04 -23.39
C PHE A 423 -12.43 -7.51 -23.61
N THR A 424 -13.04 -6.90 -22.60
CA THR A 424 -14.42 -6.41 -22.65
C THR A 424 -14.56 -5.27 -23.66
N VAL A 425 -13.62 -4.31 -23.66
CA VAL A 425 -13.61 -3.20 -24.65
C VAL A 425 -13.50 -3.75 -26.07
N GLY A 426 -12.62 -4.73 -26.28
CA GLY A 426 -12.38 -5.28 -27.62
C GLY A 426 -13.51 -6.14 -28.17
N SER A 427 -14.29 -6.82 -27.28
CA SER A 427 -15.31 -7.79 -27.69
C SER A 427 -16.74 -7.28 -27.50
N TYR A 428 -17.01 -6.50 -26.46
CA TYR A 428 -18.37 -6.13 -26.01
C TYR A 428 -18.61 -4.61 -25.93
N GLY A 429 -17.58 -3.80 -26.14
CA GLY A 429 -17.66 -2.34 -26.10
C GLY A 429 -17.53 -1.73 -24.70
N LEU A 430 -17.45 -0.38 -24.67
CA LEU A 430 -17.13 0.40 -23.48
C LEU A 430 -18.16 0.29 -22.36
N ALA A 431 -19.46 0.36 -22.69
CA ALA A 431 -20.51 0.35 -21.67
C ALA A 431 -20.45 -0.90 -20.79
N ASN A 432 -20.17 -2.07 -21.38
CA ASN A 432 -20.10 -3.32 -20.66
C ASN A 432 -18.91 -3.40 -19.66
N VAL A 433 -17.86 -2.61 -19.84
CA VAL A 433 -16.78 -2.46 -18.85
C VAL A 433 -17.35 -1.89 -17.56
N PHE A 434 -18.17 -0.84 -17.64
CA PHE A 434 -18.78 -0.21 -16.48
C PHE A 434 -19.81 -1.11 -15.81
N LEU A 435 -20.53 -1.95 -16.58
CA LEU A 435 -21.40 -2.98 -16.03
C LEU A 435 -20.61 -4.00 -15.17
N VAL A 436 -19.49 -4.53 -15.71
CA VAL A 436 -18.67 -5.50 -14.98
C VAL A 436 -18.15 -4.89 -13.67
N PHE A 437 -17.62 -3.68 -13.71
CA PHE A 437 -17.15 -3.00 -12.51
C PHE A 437 -18.29 -2.70 -11.53
N GLY A 438 -19.44 -2.26 -12.05
CA GLY A 438 -20.63 -1.98 -11.24
C GLY A 438 -21.12 -3.23 -10.51
N LEU A 439 -21.21 -4.35 -11.21
CA LEU A 439 -21.64 -5.64 -10.61
C LEU A 439 -20.65 -6.14 -9.54
N ILE A 440 -19.34 -6.09 -9.81
CA ILE A 440 -18.31 -6.49 -8.84
C ILE A 440 -18.36 -5.58 -7.60
N ALA A 441 -18.52 -4.27 -7.78
CA ALA A 441 -18.67 -3.34 -6.67
C ALA A 441 -19.95 -3.65 -5.86
N LEU A 442 -21.09 -3.87 -6.51
CA LEU A 442 -22.35 -4.21 -5.84
C LEU A 442 -22.24 -5.52 -5.06
N VAL A 443 -21.59 -6.55 -5.63
CA VAL A 443 -21.29 -7.80 -4.91
C VAL A 443 -20.44 -7.52 -3.67
N GLY A 444 -19.39 -6.70 -3.81
CA GLY A 444 -18.59 -6.24 -2.67
C GLY A 444 -19.43 -5.56 -1.59
N GLY A 445 -20.39 -4.70 -1.99
CA GLY A 445 -21.31 -4.01 -1.09
C GLY A 445 -22.27 -4.96 -0.36
N VAL A 446 -22.85 -5.92 -1.08
CA VAL A 446 -23.73 -6.96 -0.48
C VAL A 446 -22.95 -7.80 0.54
N ILE A 447 -21.76 -8.27 0.16
CA ILE A 447 -20.90 -9.05 1.06
C ILE A 447 -20.48 -8.23 2.29
N ALA A 448 -20.07 -6.98 2.10
CA ALA A 448 -19.73 -6.10 3.21
C ALA A 448 -20.95 -5.83 4.12
N GLY A 449 -22.12 -5.61 3.55
CA GLY A 449 -23.34 -5.37 4.28
C GLY A 449 -23.90 -6.58 5.04
N LEU A 450 -23.79 -7.78 4.49
CA LEU A 450 -24.35 -8.99 5.11
C LEU A 450 -23.33 -9.67 6.05
N PHE A 451 -22.08 -9.80 5.63
CA PHE A 451 -21.04 -10.58 6.32
C PHE A 451 -19.94 -9.71 6.96
N GLY A 452 -19.93 -8.41 6.69
CA GLY A 452 -18.99 -7.49 7.34
C GLY A 452 -19.22 -7.42 8.84
N THR A 453 -18.15 -7.46 9.62
CA THR A 453 -18.19 -7.29 11.07
C THR A 453 -18.08 -5.82 11.39
N GLU A 454 -19.01 -5.25 12.19
CA GLU A 454 -18.86 -3.87 12.65
C GLU A 454 -17.90 -3.82 13.85
N THR A 455 -16.86 -2.99 13.70
CA THR A 455 -15.79 -2.84 14.68
C THR A 455 -15.84 -1.51 15.42
N LYS A 456 -16.71 -0.59 14.99
CA LYS A 456 -16.86 0.75 15.57
C LYS A 456 -17.15 0.69 17.07
N GLY A 457 -16.30 1.35 17.86
CA GLY A 457 -16.50 1.52 19.31
C GLY A 457 -16.38 0.23 20.13
N ARG A 458 -15.91 -0.87 19.53
CA ARG A 458 -15.70 -2.15 20.23
C ARG A 458 -14.23 -2.36 20.52
N VAL A 459 -13.96 -3.01 21.63
CA VAL A 459 -12.60 -3.46 21.98
C VAL A 459 -12.25 -4.65 21.07
N LEU A 460 -11.00 -4.72 20.61
CA LEU A 460 -10.58 -5.74 19.64
C LEU A 460 -10.79 -7.17 20.15
N GLU A 461 -10.64 -7.39 21.46
CA GLU A 461 -10.85 -8.67 22.11
C GLU A 461 -12.33 -9.12 22.09
N GLU A 462 -13.27 -8.18 22.06
CA GLU A 462 -14.71 -8.46 21.91
C GLU A 462 -15.08 -8.76 20.45
N VAL A 463 -14.39 -8.13 19.50
CA VAL A 463 -14.65 -8.35 18.07
C VAL A 463 -14.07 -9.68 17.63
N SER A 464 -12.91 -10.07 18.17
CA SER A 464 -12.15 -11.24 17.74
C SER A 464 -11.72 -12.09 18.94
N PRO A 465 -12.67 -12.85 19.53
CA PRO A 465 -12.42 -13.71 20.69
C PRO A 465 -11.49 -14.89 20.38
#